data_1e4cfd0e765a1c350ed6051c5947ad89
#
_entry.id   1e4cfd0e765a1c350ed6051c5947ad89
#
_cell.length_a   1.000
_cell.length_b   1.000
_cell.length_c   1.000
_cell.angle_alpha   90.00
_cell.angle_beta   90.00
_cell.angle_gamma   90.00
#
_symmetry.space_group_name_H-M   'P 1'
#
loop_
_entity.id
_entity.type
_entity.pdbx_description
1 polymer ?
#
loop_
_entity_poly.entity_id
_entity_poly.type
_entity_poly.pdbx_seq_one_letter_code
_entity_poly.pdbx_strand_id
1 'polypeptide(L)'
;MGTFNIKSSTLNSQYDYKDANLVVNGSFAKDATSDQLQNISGSCYRINSAGDQGDHIGNFNGFMRNGKMLYSLSEMSREDSLAVWDAITEIEQYIIEPNQGE
;
A
#
# COMPACT_ATOMS: atom_id res chain seq x y z
N MET A 1 6.97 -3.81 -12.09
CA MET A 1 7.02 -4.32 -10.72
C MET A 1 7.53 -3.24 -9.78
N GLY A 2 6.92 -3.11 -8.64
CA GLY A 2 7.24 -2.02 -7.72
C GLY A 2 8.30 -2.40 -6.71
N THR A 3 8.75 -1.41 -5.96
CA THR A 3 9.69 -1.56 -4.86
C THR A 3 8.93 -1.33 -3.56
N PHE A 4 9.08 -2.21 -2.60
CA PHE A 4 8.41 -2.14 -1.32
C PHE A 4 9.45 -2.20 -0.20
N ASN A 5 9.41 -1.23 0.71
CA ASN A 5 10.34 -1.15 1.83
C ASN A 5 9.56 -0.96 3.14
N ILE A 6 9.92 -1.73 4.14
CA ILE A 6 9.39 -1.54 5.49
C ILE A 6 10.37 -0.69 6.26
N LYS A 7 9.91 0.48 6.71
CA LYS A 7 10.76 1.46 7.39
C LYS A 7 10.87 1.21 8.88
N SER A 8 9.85 0.62 9.46
CA SER A 8 9.86 0.27 10.87
C SER A 8 9.03 -0.98 11.07
N SER A 9 9.41 -1.79 12.03
CA SER A 9 8.75 -3.06 12.27
C SER A 9 8.39 -3.20 13.74
N THR A 10 7.19 -2.77 14.07
CA THR A 10 6.59 -2.92 15.39
C THR A 10 5.18 -3.45 15.18
N LEU A 11 4.30 -3.27 16.15
CA LEU A 11 2.89 -3.65 15.97
C LEU A 11 2.28 -2.91 14.79
N ASN A 12 2.70 -1.66 14.58
CA ASN A 12 2.33 -0.88 13.41
C ASN A 12 3.60 -0.62 12.61
N SER A 13 3.64 -1.14 11.40
CA SER A 13 4.79 -0.98 10.51
C SER A 13 4.55 0.12 9.50
N GLN A 14 5.60 0.83 9.15
CA GLN A 14 5.55 1.84 8.10
C GLN A 14 6.22 1.29 6.85
N TYR A 15 5.72 1.67 5.70
CA TYR A 15 6.25 1.17 4.43
C TYR A 15 6.26 2.25 3.35
N ASP A 16 7.09 2.03 2.35
CA ASP A 16 7.09 2.79 1.10
C ASP A 16 6.89 1.81 -0.05
N TYR A 17 6.17 2.25 -1.05
CA TYR A 17 5.99 1.49 -2.29
C TYR A 17 6.15 2.43 -3.47
N LYS A 18 6.79 1.98 -4.52
CA LYS A 18 6.98 2.75 -5.75
C LYS A 18 6.97 1.82 -6.96
N ASP A 19 6.22 2.19 -7.96
CA ASP A 19 6.26 1.49 -9.26
C ASP A 19 6.41 2.53 -10.38
N ALA A 20 6.15 2.13 -11.62
CA ALA A 20 6.30 3.03 -12.76
C ALA A 20 5.25 4.15 -12.79
N ASN A 21 4.18 4.01 -12.03
CA ASN A 21 3.02 4.90 -12.11
C ASN A 21 2.84 5.79 -10.90
N LEU A 22 3.21 5.30 -9.71
CA LEU A 22 2.92 6.05 -8.49
C LEU A 22 3.83 5.67 -7.33
N VAL A 23 3.75 6.48 -6.29
CA VAL A 23 4.43 6.26 -5.01
C VAL A 23 3.36 6.19 -3.93
N VAL A 24 3.52 5.25 -3.01
CA VAL A 24 2.62 5.10 -1.86
C VAL A 24 3.45 5.10 -0.58
N ASN A 25 3.05 5.92 0.38
CA ASN A 25 3.64 5.96 1.71
C ASN A 25 2.54 5.65 2.71
N GLY A 26 2.76 4.71 3.59
CA GLY A 26 1.71 4.35 4.52
C GLY A 26 2.16 3.47 5.66
N SER A 27 1.18 2.83 6.27
CA SER A 27 1.43 1.94 7.40
C SER A 27 0.45 0.77 7.35
N PHE A 28 0.81 -0.29 8.06
CA PHE A 28 -0.08 -1.44 8.21
C PHE A 28 0.13 -2.07 9.58
N ALA A 29 -0.84 -2.86 10.00
CA ALA A 29 -0.76 -3.61 11.24
C ALA A 29 -1.17 -5.05 10.99
N LYS A 30 -0.46 -5.97 11.64
CA LYS A 30 -0.78 -7.40 11.59
C LYS A 30 -1.23 -7.86 12.97
N ASP A 31 -2.06 -8.90 12.98
CA ASP A 31 -2.44 -9.55 14.21
C ASP A 31 -1.24 -10.34 14.76
N ALA A 32 -0.88 -10.07 16.00
CA ALA A 32 0.28 -10.70 16.63
C ALA A 32 0.13 -12.22 16.75
N THR A 33 -1.08 -12.73 16.80
CA THR A 33 -1.35 -14.16 16.98
C THR A 33 -1.38 -14.90 15.65
N SER A 34 -2.12 -14.39 14.68
CA SER A 34 -2.36 -15.09 13.41
C SER A 34 -1.45 -14.60 12.30
N ASP A 35 -0.72 -13.53 12.52
CA ASP A 35 0.15 -12.89 11.51
C ASP A 35 -0.63 -12.43 10.27
N GLN A 36 -1.93 -12.23 10.41
CA GLN A 36 -2.76 -11.74 9.32
C GLN A 36 -2.79 -10.23 9.30
N LEU A 37 -2.87 -9.66 8.10
CA LEU A 37 -3.01 -8.23 7.93
C LEU A 37 -4.36 -7.77 8.49
N GLN A 38 -4.34 -6.85 9.44
CA GLN A 38 -5.55 -6.33 10.07
C GLN A 38 -6.00 -5.02 9.46
N ASN A 39 -5.06 -4.12 9.21
CA ASN A 39 -5.38 -2.86 8.55
C ASN A 39 -4.17 -2.34 7.78
N ILE A 40 -4.43 -1.47 6.84
CA ILE A 40 -3.42 -0.86 6.00
C ILE A 40 -3.94 0.49 5.53
N SER A 41 -3.04 1.45 5.39
CA SER A 41 -3.39 2.75 4.86
C SER A 41 -2.24 3.28 4.02
N GLY A 42 -2.52 4.23 3.15
CA GLY A 42 -1.48 4.83 2.35
C GLY A 42 -1.92 6.13 1.72
N SER A 43 -0.95 7.02 1.55
CA SER A 43 -1.11 8.25 0.77
C SER A 43 -0.44 8.00 -0.58
N CYS A 44 -1.14 8.31 -1.65
CA CYS A 44 -0.71 8.01 -3.00
C CYS A 44 -0.30 9.29 -3.72
N TYR A 45 0.80 9.19 -4.48
CA TYR A 45 1.37 10.31 -5.19
C TYR A 45 1.72 9.90 -6.60
N ARG A 46 1.60 10.84 -7.54
CA ARG A 46 1.98 10.63 -8.92
C ARG A 46 3.50 10.73 -9.04
N ILE A 47 4.08 9.96 -9.96
CA ILE A 47 5.50 10.10 -10.28
C ILE A 47 5.67 11.37 -11.11
N ASN A 48 6.60 12.24 -10.73
CA ASN A 48 6.89 13.46 -11.48
C ASN A 48 7.87 13.20 -12.62
N SER A 49 8.20 14.24 -13.39
CA SER A 49 9.07 14.10 -14.56
C SER A 49 10.49 13.65 -14.20
N ALA A 50 10.92 13.85 -12.97
CA ALA A 50 12.23 13.40 -12.49
C ALA A 50 12.22 11.95 -11.98
N GLY A 51 11.06 11.29 -11.99
CA GLY A 51 10.93 9.93 -11.50
C GLY A 51 10.73 9.85 -9.99
N ASP A 52 10.47 10.96 -9.34
CA ASP A 52 10.29 11.05 -7.88
C ASP A 52 8.82 11.28 -7.52
N GLN A 53 8.56 11.33 -6.22
CA GLN A 53 7.24 11.60 -5.70
C GLN A 53 6.77 13.00 -6.13
N GLY A 54 5.64 13.04 -6.83
CA GLY A 54 5.05 14.27 -7.31
C GLY A 54 3.80 14.65 -6.55
N ASP A 55 2.73 14.99 -7.27
CA ASP A 55 1.49 15.49 -6.67
C ASP A 55 0.73 14.39 -5.95
N HIS A 56 0.11 14.75 -4.83
CA HIS A 56 -0.78 13.87 -4.08
C HIS A 56 -2.04 13.61 -4.92
N ILE A 57 -2.40 12.34 -5.08
CA ILE A 57 -3.56 11.96 -5.89
C ILE A 57 -4.69 11.36 -5.07
N GLY A 58 -4.47 11.05 -3.81
CA GLY A 58 -5.49 10.51 -2.95
C GLY A 58 -4.94 9.61 -1.88
N ASN A 59 -5.83 9.01 -1.13
CA ASN A 59 -5.49 8.10 -0.02
C ASN A 59 -6.31 6.84 -0.12
N PHE A 60 -5.79 5.77 0.48
CA PHE A 60 -6.60 4.58 0.68
C PHE A 60 -6.44 4.09 2.10
N ASN A 61 -7.42 3.33 2.56
CA ASN A 61 -7.26 2.56 3.77
C ASN A 61 -8.07 1.28 3.66
N GLY A 62 -7.64 0.26 4.39
CA GLY A 62 -8.29 -1.02 4.40
C GLY A 62 -8.28 -1.61 5.79
N PHE A 63 -9.23 -2.47 6.07
CA PHE A 63 -9.30 -3.17 7.34
C PHE A 63 -9.92 -4.55 7.12
N MET A 64 -9.54 -5.47 7.99
CA MET A 64 -10.05 -6.83 7.93
C MET A 64 -11.42 -6.91 8.60
N ARG A 65 -12.37 -7.49 7.91
CA ARG A 65 -13.71 -7.69 8.45
C ARG A 65 -14.29 -8.98 7.89
N ASN A 66 -14.70 -9.86 8.78
CA ASN A 66 -15.28 -11.16 8.40
C ASN A 66 -14.40 -11.94 7.44
N GLY A 67 -13.09 -11.90 7.68
CA GLY A 67 -12.12 -12.63 6.86
C GLY A 67 -11.78 -11.98 5.53
N LYS A 68 -12.22 -10.76 5.30
CA LYS A 68 -11.97 -10.03 4.05
C LYS A 68 -11.39 -8.66 4.32
N MET A 69 -10.45 -8.24 3.47
CA MET A 69 -9.95 -6.86 3.50
C MET A 69 -10.90 -5.98 2.72
N LEU A 70 -11.41 -4.96 3.39
CA LEU A 70 -12.29 -3.96 2.79
C LEU A 70 -11.53 -2.67 2.61
N TYR A 71 -11.53 -2.15 1.40
CA TYR A 71 -10.77 -0.94 1.07
C TYR A 71 -11.68 0.23 0.76
N SER A 72 -11.26 1.42 1.15
CA SER A 72 -11.86 2.65 0.68
C SER A 72 -10.78 3.57 0.11
N LEU A 73 -11.08 4.15 -1.05
CA LEU A 73 -10.21 5.10 -1.72
C LEU A 73 -10.90 6.45 -1.72
N SER A 74 -10.16 7.50 -1.43
CA SER A 74 -10.73 8.84 -1.36
C SER A 74 -9.90 9.84 -2.15
N GLU A 75 -10.59 10.81 -2.71
CA GLU A 75 -10.00 11.92 -3.45
C GLU A 75 -9.26 11.51 -4.71
N MET A 76 -9.67 10.41 -5.34
CA MET A 76 -9.03 9.90 -6.55
C MET A 76 -9.96 9.94 -7.75
N SER A 77 -9.40 10.23 -8.91
CA SER A 77 -10.11 10.04 -10.17
C SER A 77 -10.23 8.53 -10.45
N ARG A 78 -11.08 8.19 -11.38
CA ARG A 78 -11.26 6.79 -11.78
C ARG A 78 -9.94 6.19 -12.28
N GLU A 79 -9.20 6.93 -13.08
CA GLU A 79 -7.92 6.46 -13.63
C GLU A 79 -6.89 6.24 -12.53
N ASP A 80 -6.78 7.19 -11.61
CA ASP A 80 -5.85 7.06 -10.49
C ASP A 80 -6.23 5.89 -9.60
N SER A 81 -7.52 5.66 -9.37
CA SER A 81 -7.95 4.56 -8.52
C SER A 81 -7.58 3.20 -9.11
N LEU A 82 -7.62 3.05 -10.42
CA LEU A 82 -7.20 1.79 -11.06
C LEU A 82 -5.72 1.51 -10.81
N ALA A 83 -4.88 2.53 -10.96
CA ALA A 83 -3.46 2.38 -10.68
C ALA A 83 -3.20 2.06 -9.20
N VAL A 84 -3.96 2.66 -8.31
CA VAL A 84 -3.86 2.41 -6.87
C VAL A 84 -4.30 0.99 -6.54
N TRP A 85 -5.37 0.49 -7.15
CA TRP A 85 -5.79 -0.90 -6.93
C TRP A 85 -4.70 -1.90 -7.31
N ASP A 86 -4.01 -1.67 -8.42
CA ASP A 86 -2.88 -2.52 -8.82
C ASP A 86 -1.76 -2.45 -7.78
N ALA A 87 -1.46 -1.25 -7.29
CA ALA A 87 -0.45 -1.07 -6.26
C ALA A 87 -0.83 -1.76 -4.96
N ILE A 88 -2.09 -1.65 -4.54
CA ILE A 88 -2.59 -2.31 -3.33
C ILE A 88 -2.39 -3.82 -3.43
N THR A 89 -2.70 -4.40 -4.58
CA THR A 89 -2.53 -5.83 -4.81
C THR A 89 -1.08 -6.26 -4.60
N GLU A 90 -0.12 -5.52 -5.16
CA GLU A 90 1.29 -5.81 -4.96
C GLU A 90 1.73 -5.60 -3.52
N ILE A 91 1.30 -4.51 -2.91
CA ILE A 91 1.65 -4.21 -1.51
C ILE A 91 1.18 -5.33 -0.59
N GLU A 92 -0.06 -5.81 -0.76
CA GLU A 92 -0.56 -6.92 0.03
C GLU A 92 0.30 -8.16 -0.11
N GLN A 93 0.72 -8.47 -1.32
CA GLN A 93 1.57 -9.64 -1.55
C GLN A 93 2.90 -9.54 -0.82
N TYR A 94 3.53 -8.37 -0.83
CA TYR A 94 4.77 -8.16 -0.10
C TYR A 94 4.59 -8.29 1.41
N ILE A 95 3.45 -7.85 1.93
CA ILE A 95 3.17 -7.92 3.37
C ILE A 95 2.83 -9.34 3.80
N ILE A 96 1.98 -10.02 3.04
CA ILE A 96 1.47 -11.35 3.39
C ILE A 96 2.52 -12.42 3.11
N GLU A 97 3.27 -12.27 2.02
CA GLU A 97 4.29 -13.23 1.61
C GLU A 97 5.62 -12.51 1.37
N PRO A 98 6.27 -12.02 2.45
CA PRO A 98 7.46 -11.18 2.31
C PRO A 98 8.65 -11.88 1.65
N ASN A 99 8.66 -13.20 1.62
CA ASN A 99 9.75 -13.95 1.00
C ASN A 99 9.46 -14.35 -0.44
N GLN A 100 8.31 -13.96 -0.94
CA GLN A 100 7.94 -14.31 -2.30
C GLN A 100 8.80 -13.54 -3.29
N GLY A 101 9.35 -14.22 -4.25
CA GLY A 101 10.18 -13.58 -5.26
C GLY A 101 11.67 -13.53 -4.92
N GLU A 102 12.07 -14.11 -3.83
CA GLU A 102 13.48 -14.24 -3.48
C GLU A 102 14.11 -15.44 -4.15
#